data_24f463d6211584444c15f202947b42a7
#
_entry.id   24f463d6211584444c15f202947b42a7
#
_cell.length_a   1.000
_cell.length_b   1.000
_cell.length_c   1.000
_cell.angle_alpha   90.00
_cell.angle_beta   90.00
_cell.angle_gamma   90.00
#
_symmetry.space_group_name_H-M   'P 1'
#
loop_
_entity.id
_entity.type
_entity.pdbx_description
1 polymer ?
#
loop_
_entity_poly.entity_id
_entity_poly.type
_entity_poly.pdbx_seq_one_letter_code
_entity_poly.pdbx_strand_id
1 'polypeptide(L)'
;MNIKTQITKLHYTKEPQGALFNLLKFCSIFYGIGSGFKNYLYDKNILKPKKVDAFVISIGNFTTGGVGKTPVVAEIAKYFVDKGERVAIVSRGYGGKLNNKNVNVISDGINLYYKADMAGDEPYWLAVNLNMCAVLTCSNRVKAAEYAIKEFGVTKMILDDGFQHRKMARDLNVVLVD
;
A
#
# COMPACT_ATOMS: atom_id res chain seq x y z
N MET A 1 30.16 7.99 -3.66
CA MET A 1 28.88 8.48 -3.11
C MET A 1 27.77 7.67 -3.78
N ASN A 2 26.88 7.02 -2.99
CA ASN A 2 25.86 6.11 -3.52
C ASN A 2 24.81 6.89 -4.33
N ILE A 3 24.36 6.36 -5.49
CA ILE A 3 23.36 6.96 -6.38
C ILE A 3 22.09 7.38 -5.59
N LYS A 4 21.68 6.57 -4.62
CA LYS A 4 20.55 6.88 -3.74
C LYS A 4 20.74 8.20 -2.98
N THR A 5 21.94 8.45 -2.46
CA THR A 5 22.28 9.69 -1.74
C THR A 5 22.29 10.91 -2.68
N GLN A 6 22.70 10.73 -3.94
CA GLN A 6 22.68 11.81 -4.94
C GLN A 6 21.25 12.18 -5.33
N ILE A 7 20.39 11.20 -5.57
CA ILE A 7 18.97 11.41 -5.90
C ILE A 7 18.25 12.10 -4.73
N THR A 8 18.49 11.68 -3.49
CA THR A 8 17.91 12.30 -2.31
C THR A 8 18.35 13.76 -2.16
N LYS A 9 19.64 14.06 -2.37
CA LYS A 9 20.12 15.45 -2.37
C LYS A 9 19.45 16.31 -3.43
N LEU A 10 19.31 15.80 -4.66
CA LEU A 10 18.63 16.52 -5.75
C LEU A 10 17.17 16.83 -5.42
N HIS A 11 16.48 15.94 -4.71
CA HIS A 11 15.08 16.14 -4.33
C HIS A 11 14.87 17.26 -3.31
N TYR A 12 15.85 17.50 -2.43
CA TYR A 12 15.80 18.57 -1.41
C TYR A 12 16.53 19.86 -1.81
N THR A 13 17.12 19.93 -2.99
CA THR A 13 17.81 21.14 -3.49
C THR A 13 16.79 22.08 -4.15
N LYS A 14 16.77 23.36 -3.75
CA LYS A 14 15.82 24.36 -4.29
C LYS A 14 15.96 24.58 -5.81
N GLU A 15 17.19 24.45 -6.34
CA GLU A 15 17.47 24.57 -7.78
C GLU A 15 18.39 23.43 -8.22
N PRO A 16 17.84 22.20 -8.45
CA PRO A 16 18.68 21.10 -8.87
C PRO A 16 19.18 21.29 -10.30
N GLN A 17 20.50 21.20 -10.48
CA GLN A 17 21.18 21.33 -11.77
C GLN A 17 22.12 20.14 -11.99
N GLY A 18 22.41 19.85 -13.28
CA GLY A 18 23.39 18.85 -13.67
C GLY A 18 22.85 17.76 -14.57
N ALA A 19 23.76 16.99 -15.19
CA ALA A 19 23.42 15.93 -16.15
C ALA A 19 22.48 14.87 -15.56
N LEU A 20 22.67 14.48 -14.30
CA LEU A 20 21.80 13.52 -13.61
C LEU A 20 20.37 14.04 -13.42
N PHE A 21 20.22 15.33 -13.10
CA PHE A 21 18.90 15.95 -12.99
C PHE A 21 18.17 15.99 -14.33
N ASN A 22 18.85 16.38 -15.41
CA ASN A 22 18.27 16.40 -16.75
C ASN A 22 17.87 15.01 -17.22
N LEU A 23 18.67 13.97 -16.93
CA LEU A 23 18.33 12.58 -17.21
C LEU A 23 17.09 12.13 -16.42
N LEU A 24 17.03 12.43 -15.13
CA LEU A 24 15.87 12.10 -14.30
C LEU A 24 14.62 12.84 -14.76
N LYS A 25 14.74 14.11 -15.14
CA LYS A 25 13.64 14.89 -15.70
C LYS A 25 13.13 14.30 -17.02
N PHE A 26 14.03 13.89 -17.89
CA PHE A 26 13.69 13.19 -19.15
C PHE A 26 12.95 11.87 -18.85
N CYS A 27 13.48 11.01 -17.97
CA CYS A 27 12.82 9.77 -17.57
C CYS A 27 11.46 10.01 -16.91
N SER A 28 11.29 11.10 -16.15
CA SER A 28 10.02 11.44 -15.49
C SER A 28 8.91 11.75 -16.49
N ILE A 29 9.23 12.34 -17.66
CA ILE A 29 8.27 12.62 -18.73
C ILE A 29 7.70 11.30 -19.27
N PHE A 30 8.57 10.34 -19.59
CA PHE A 30 8.12 9.03 -20.09
C PHE A 30 7.32 8.26 -19.05
N TYR A 31 7.76 8.32 -17.78
CA TYR A 31 7.01 7.74 -16.68
C TYR A 31 5.63 8.41 -16.53
N GLY A 32 5.57 9.74 -16.63
CA GLY A 32 4.33 10.52 -16.60
C GLY A 32 3.37 10.13 -17.72
N ILE A 33 3.87 10.03 -18.96
CA ILE A 33 3.08 9.61 -20.13
C ILE A 33 2.56 8.17 -19.92
N GLY A 34 3.42 7.24 -19.53
CA GLY A 34 3.03 5.83 -19.32
C GLY A 34 2.01 5.66 -18.19
N SER A 35 2.20 6.37 -17.08
CA SER A 35 1.26 6.35 -15.94
C SER A 35 -0.06 7.04 -16.29
N GLY A 36 -0.01 8.17 -17.02
CA GLY A 36 -1.18 8.89 -17.52
C GLY A 36 -2.00 8.03 -18.49
N PHE A 37 -1.33 7.38 -19.45
CA PHE A 37 -1.97 6.47 -20.38
C PHE A 37 -2.65 5.28 -19.68
N LYS A 38 -1.96 4.66 -18.72
CA LYS A 38 -2.56 3.60 -17.89
C LYS A 38 -3.79 4.10 -17.14
N ASN A 39 -3.73 5.29 -16.55
CA ASN A 39 -4.87 5.89 -15.85
C ASN A 39 -6.04 6.14 -16.79
N TYR A 40 -5.77 6.69 -17.98
CA TYR A 40 -6.76 6.89 -19.02
C TYR A 40 -7.48 5.59 -19.42
N LEU A 41 -6.73 4.47 -19.52
CA LEU A 41 -7.33 3.16 -19.82
C LEU A 41 -8.30 2.70 -18.71
N TYR A 42 -8.00 2.97 -17.44
CA TYR A 42 -8.93 2.70 -16.33
C TYR A 42 -10.13 3.65 -16.36
N ASP A 43 -9.92 4.94 -16.65
CA ASP A 43 -10.99 5.95 -16.69
C ASP A 43 -11.98 5.69 -17.82
N LYS A 44 -11.49 5.15 -18.94
CA LYS A 44 -12.31 4.70 -20.08
C LYS A 44 -12.89 3.28 -19.92
N ASN A 45 -12.71 2.64 -18.75
CA ASN A 45 -13.14 1.26 -18.48
C ASN A 45 -12.58 0.20 -19.48
N ILE A 46 -11.50 0.52 -20.20
CA ILE A 46 -10.79 -0.44 -21.07
C ILE A 46 -10.06 -1.44 -20.17
N LEU A 47 -9.36 -0.95 -19.13
CA LEU A 47 -8.84 -1.77 -18.06
C LEU A 47 -9.86 -1.78 -16.91
N LYS A 48 -10.34 -2.97 -16.56
CA LYS A 48 -11.30 -3.13 -15.47
C LYS A 48 -10.56 -3.50 -14.17
N PRO A 49 -10.81 -2.80 -13.04
CA PRO A 49 -10.32 -3.24 -11.74
C PRO A 49 -10.90 -4.61 -11.39
N LYS A 50 -10.08 -5.48 -10.81
CA LYS A 50 -10.55 -6.80 -10.35
C LYS A 50 -11.34 -6.61 -9.05
N LYS A 51 -12.57 -7.10 -9.03
CA LYS A 51 -13.41 -7.17 -7.84
C LYS A 51 -13.06 -8.43 -7.04
N VAL A 52 -13.05 -8.31 -5.72
CA VAL A 52 -12.86 -9.42 -4.76
C VAL A 52 -14.10 -9.55 -3.90
N ASP A 53 -14.29 -10.71 -3.28
CA ASP A 53 -15.46 -10.99 -2.43
C ASP A 53 -15.24 -10.50 -0.99
N ALA A 54 -14.96 -9.22 -0.86
CA ALA A 54 -14.86 -8.49 0.40
C ALA A 54 -15.14 -7.01 0.14
N PHE A 55 -15.59 -6.28 1.16
CA PHE A 55 -15.73 -4.83 1.11
C PHE A 55 -14.34 -4.17 1.23
N VAL A 56 -13.93 -3.46 0.20
CA VAL A 56 -12.56 -2.92 0.07
C VAL A 56 -12.51 -1.43 0.37
N ILE A 57 -11.76 -1.08 1.39
CA ILE A 57 -11.46 0.30 1.79
C ILE A 57 -10.02 0.63 1.41
N SER A 58 -9.80 1.68 0.64
CA SER A 58 -8.46 2.18 0.33
C SER A 58 -8.17 3.43 1.12
N ILE A 59 -7.09 3.43 1.88
CA ILE A 59 -6.61 4.59 2.62
C ILE A 59 -5.34 5.10 1.95
N GLY A 60 -5.24 6.40 1.76
CA GLY A 60 -4.08 7.03 1.14
C GLY A 60 -4.06 8.54 1.31
N ASN A 61 -3.03 9.18 0.77
CA ASN A 61 -2.87 10.63 0.76
C ASN A 61 -2.31 11.10 -0.58
N PHE A 62 -2.37 12.40 -0.83
CA PHE A 62 -1.82 13.03 -2.04
C PHE A 62 -0.39 13.53 -1.83
N THR A 63 0.02 13.78 -0.59
CA THR A 63 1.34 14.32 -0.24
C THR A 63 2.33 13.19 0.08
N THR A 64 3.62 13.43 -0.21
CA THR A 64 4.69 12.54 0.26
C THR A 64 5.05 12.95 1.69
N GLY A 65 4.72 12.12 2.68
CA GLY A 65 5.03 12.39 4.09
C GLY A 65 4.24 11.53 5.06
N GLY A 66 4.55 11.68 6.34
CA GLY A 66 3.92 10.95 7.44
C GLY A 66 2.61 11.60 7.90
N VAL A 67 1.57 11.62 7.08
CA VAL A 67 0.23 12.21 7.38
C VAL A 67 -0.62 11.35 8.34
N GLY A 68 -0.02 10.45 9.11
CA GLY A 68 -0.78 9.66 10.08
C GLY A 68 -1.65 8.55 9.46
N LYS A 69 -1.32 8.02 8.28
CA LYS A 69 -2.08 6.91 7.66
C LYS A 69 -2.23 5.70 8.58
N THR A 70 -1.12 5.23 9.15
CA THR A 70 -1.09 4.01 9.97
C THR A 70 -2.06 4.05 11.17
N PRO A 71 -2.14 5.14 11.96
CA PRO A 71 -3.16 5.27 12.99
C PRO A 71 -4.59 5.20 12.45
N VAL A 72 -4.89 5.85 11.33
CA VAL A 72 -6.24 5.84 10.72
C VAL A 72 -6.59 4.43 10.22
N VAL A 73 -5.64 3.74 9.57
CA VAL A 73 -5.79 2.33 9.18
C VAL A 73 -6.14 1.48 10.41
N ALA A 74 -5.42 1.67 11.51
CA ALA A 74 -5.63 0.92 12.74
C ALA A 74 -7.01 1.18 13.36
N GLU A 75 -7.45 2.43 13.43
CA GLU A 75 -8.77 2.79 14.00
C GLU A 75 -9.92 2.24 13.15
N ILE A 76 -9.81 2.31 11.81
CA ILE A 76 -10.83 1.72 10.93
C ILE A 76 -10.85 0.19 11.06
N ALA A 77 -9.68 -0.46 11.18
CA ALA A 77 -9.59 -1.90 11.40
C ALA A 77 -10.25 -2.31 12.72
N LYS A 78 -9.94 -1.63 13.84
CA LYS A 78 -10.55 -1.86 15.16
C LYS A 78 -12.06 -1.72 15.09
N TYR A 79 -12.56 -0.65 14.48
CA TYR A 79 -14.00 -0.43 14.34
C TYR A 79 -14.72 -1.63 13.72
N PHE A 80 -14.16 -2.23 12.67
CA PHE A 80 -14.77 -3.39 12.02
C PHE A 80 -14.59 -4.67 12.84
N VAL A 81 -13.43 -4.87 13.47
CA VAL A 81 -13.20 -6.00 14.39
C VAL A 81 -14.19 -5.97 15.55
N ASP A 82 -14.44 -4.80 16.15
CA ASP A 82 -15.41 -4.62 17.25
C ASP A 82 -16.86 -4.88 16.80
N LYS A 83 -17.14 -4.78 15.50
CA LYS A 83 -18.41 -5.18 14.89
C LYS A 83 -18.50 -6.67 14.57
N GLY A 84 -17.49 -7.45 14.90
CA GLY A 84 -17.43 -8.90 14.62
C GLY A 84 -17.08 -9.26 13.17
N GLU A 85 -16.60 -8.28 12.39
CA GLU A 85 -16.17 -8.52 11.01
C GLU A 85 -14.78 -9.15 10.95
N ARG A 86 -14.52 -9.99 9.96
CA ARG A 86 -13.20 -10.54 9.68
C ARG A 86 -12.41 -9.56 8.82
N VAL A 87 -11.41 -8.93 9.41
CA VAL A 87 -10.66 -7.81 8.82
C VAL A 87 -9.27 -8.24 8.39
N ALA A 88 -8.83 -7.77 7.22
CA ALA A 88 -7.43 -7.82 6.85
C ALA A 88 -6.92 -6.45 6.35
N ILE A 89 -5.67 -6.16 6.67
CA ILE A 89 -4.93 -5.03 6.15
C ILE A 89 -3.91 -5.55 5.14
N VAL A 90 -3.87 -4.93 3.97
CA VAL A 90 -2.90 -5.26 2.93
C VAL A 90 -2.08 -4.03 2.57
N SER A 91 -0.77 -4.13 2.79
CA SER A 91 0.20 -3.10 2.43
C SER A 91 1.22 -3.59 1.37
N ARG A 92 2.12 -2.73 0.94
CA ARG A 92 3.16 -3.09 -0.03
C ARG A 92 4.34 -3.84 0.60
N GLY A 93 4.54 -3.70 1.90
CA GLY A 93 5.73 -4.17 2.58
C GLY A 93 6.96 -3.33 2.25
N TYR A 94 6.78 -2.01 2.23
CA TYR A 94 7.90 -1.09 2.02
C TYR A 94 8.82 -1.11 3.25
N GLY A 95 10.15 -1.09 3.00
CA GLY A 95 11.16 -1.12 4.07
C GLY A 95 11.49 -2.49 4.64
N GLY A 96 10.67 -3.52 4.41
CA GLY A 96 10.94 -4.90 4.82
C GLY A 96 11.89 -5.64 3.87
N LYS A 97 12.45 -6.75 4.37
CA LYS A 97 13.33 -7.65 3.60
C LYS A 97 12.59 -8.78 2.91
N LEU A 98 11.31 -9.01 3.22
CA LEU A 98 10.51 -10.05 2.61
C LEU A 98 10.32 -9.80 1.11
N ASN A 99 10.26 -10.88 0.33
CA ASN A 99 9.98 -10.76 -1.10
C ASN A 99 8.52 -10.33 -1.32
N ASN A 100 8.31 -9.07 -1.64
CA ASN A 100 6.99 -8.48 -1.83
C ASN A 100 6.24 -8.95 -3.10
N LYS A 101 6.85 -9.76 -3.97
CA LYS A 101 6.15 -10.45 -5.07
C LYS A 101 5.30 -11.62 -4.56
N ASN A 102 5.63 -12.15 -3.38
CA ASN A 102 4.86 -13.18 -2.69
C ASN A 102 3.86 -12.54 -1.73
N VAL A 103 2.83 -13.29 -1.38
CA VAL A 103 1.96 -12.94 -0.25
C VAL A 103 2.69 -13.33 1.04
N ASN A 104 2.98 -12.34 1.87
CA ASN A 104 3.58 -12.55 3.17
C ASN A 104 2.54 -12.24 4.24
N VAL A 105 2.17 -13.24 5.02
CA VAL A 105 1.30 -13.07 6.20
C VAL A 105 2.18 -12.61 7.35
N ILE A 106 2.03 -11.36 7.78
CA ILE A 106 2.77 -10.80 8.91
C ILE A 106 2.11 -11.23 10.21
N SER A 107 0.76 -11.18 10.24
CA SER A 107 -0.07 -11.74 11.30
C SER A 107 -1.37 -12.29 10.70
N ASP A 108 -1.89 -13.37 11.30
CA ASP A 108 -3.22 -13.90 11.00
C ASP A 108 -4.31 -13.31 11.92
N GLY A 109 -3.94 -12.36 12.77
CA GLY A 109 -4.77 -11.75 13.80
C GLY A 109 -4.61 -12.39 15.19
N ILE A 110 -3.88 -13.50 15.30
CA ILE A 110 -3.57 -14.21 16.54
C ILE A 110 -2.05 -14.36 16.68
N ASN A 111 -1.41 -14.89 15.65
CA ASN A 111 0.02 -15.17 15.62
C ASN A 111 0.78 -14.11 14.82
N LEU A 112 1.96 -13.76 15.31
CA LEU A 112 2.91 -12.88 14.62
C LEU A 112 4.03 -13.72 14.01
N TYR A 113 4.18 -13.69 12.68
CA TYR A 113 5.11 -14.56 11.96
C TYR A 113 6.46 -13.92 11.66
N TYR A 114 6.55 -12.58 11.62
CA TYR A 114 7.75 -11.86 11.25
C TYR A 114 8.01 -10.67 12.15
N LYS A 115 9.28 -10.36 12.39
CA LYS A 115 9.73 -9.16 13.09
C LYS A 115 9.81 -7.96 12.15
N ALA A 116 9.97 -6.76 12.71
CA ALA A 116 10.01 -5.49 11.98
C ALA A 116 11.05 -5.44 10.87
N ASP A 117 12.25 -6.01 11.08
CA ASP A 117 13.33 -6.02 10.10
C ASP A 117 12.98 -6.82 8.83
N MET A 118 12.09 -7.81 8.94
CA MET A 118 11.60 -8.62 7.83
C MET A 118 10.32 -8.03 7.22
N ALA A 119 9.35 -7.67 8.05
CA ALA A 119 8.04 -7.19 7.62
C ALA A 119 8.03 -5.75 7.12
N GLY A 120 8.90 -4.89 7.67
CA GLY A 120 8.86 -3.44 7.63
C GLY A 120 8.16 -2.88 8.87
N ASP A 121 8.50 -1.64 9.25
CA ASP A 121 8.04 -1.04 10.51
C ASP A 121 6.52 -0.87 10.57
N GLU A 122 5.89 -0.36 9.51
CA GLU A 122 4.44 -0.11 9.49
C GLU A 122 3.60 -1.39 9.54
N PRO A 123 3.83 -2.42 8.68
CA PRO A 123 3.10 -3.68 8.78
C PRO A 123 3.33 -4.40 10.11
N TYR A 124 4.54 -4.34 10.64
CA TYR A 124 4.85 -4.92 11.95
C TYR A 124 4.08 -4.22 13.06
N TRP A 125 4.09 -2.88 13.07
CA TRP A 125 3.36 -2.08 14.06
C TRP A 125 1.86 -2.39 14.04
N LEU A 126 1.26 -2.47 12.85
CA LEU A 126 -0.14 -2.86 12.69
C LEU A 126 -0.39 -4.27 13.24
N ALA A 127 0.48 -5.23 12.92
CA ALA A 127 0.33 -6.61 13.37
C ALA A 127 0.45 -6.78 14.89
N VAL A 128 1.27 -5.97 15.56
CA VAL A 128 1.44 -6.02 17.03
C VAL A 128 0.31 -5.31 17.77
N ASN A 129 -0.25 -4.23 17.19
CA ASN A 129 -1.24 -3.40 17.87
C ASN A 129 -2.70 -3.76 17.53
N LEU A 130 -2.91 -4.68 16.59
CA LEU A 130 -4.25 -5.10 16.17
C LEU A 130 -4.46 -6.60 16.40
N ASN A 131 -5.28 -6.92 17.37
CA ASN A 131 -5.76 -8.29 17.58
C ASN A 131 -6.93 -8.59 16.62
N MET A 132 -7.12 -9.85 16.23
CA MET A 132 -8.22 -10.32 15.39
C MET A 132 -8.26 -9.68 13.99
N CYS A 133 -7.15 -9.09 13.55
CA CYS A 133 -6.98 -8.47 12.24
C CYS A 133 -5.77 -9.08 11.53
N ALA A 134 -5.98 -9.69 10.37
CA ALA A 134 -4.88 -10.21 9.58
C ALA A 134 -4.09 -9.07 8.93
N VAL A 135 -2.76 -9.16 8.93
CA VAL A 135 -1.88 -8.17 8.28
C VAL A 135 -1.01 -8.87 7.25
N LEU A 136 -1.13 -8.45 5.99
CA LEU A 136 -0.43 -9.06 4.88
C LEU A 136 0.38 -8.00 4.09
N THR A 137 1.49 -8.44 3.51
CA THR A 137 2.25 -7.61 2.55
C THR A 137 2.37 -8.31 1.20
N CYS A 138 2.14 -7.55 0.12
CA CYS A 138 2.34 -8.01 -1.24
C CYS A 138 2.31 -6.82 -2.22
N SER A 139 3.17 -6.79 -3.24
CA SER A 139 3.10 -5.79 -4.31
C SER A 139 1.83 -5.93 -5.16
N ASN A 140 1.31 -7.15 -5.31
CA ASN A 140 0.02 -7.44 -5.93
C ASN A 140 -1.07 -7.57 -4.85
N ARG A 141 -1.77 -6.44 -4.54
CA ARG A 141 -2.82 -6.41 -3.52
C ARG A 141 -3.99 -7.34 -3.83
N VAL A 142 -4.30 -7.55 -5.11
CA VAL A 142 -5.37 -8.49 -5.51
C VAL A 142 -5.03 -9.90 -5.05
N LYS A 143 -3.78 -10.35 -5.30
CA LYS A 143 -3.33 -11.69 -4.86
C LYS A 143 -3.37 -11.83 -3.33
N ALA A 144 -2.96 -10.79 -2.59
CA ALA A 144 -3.03 -10.81 -1.13
C ALA A 144 -4.47 -10.82 -0.62
N ALA A 145 -5.37 -10.08 -1.26
CA ALA A 145 -6.78 -10.05 -0.90
C ALA A 145 -7.46 -11.41 -1.13
N GLU A 146 -7.23 -12.03 -2.29
CA GLU A 146 -7.75 -13.36 -2.60
C GLU A 146 -7.25 -14.40 -1.60
N TYR A 147 -5.98 -14.32 -1.22
CA TYR A 147 -5.40 -15.16 -0.19
C TYR A 147 -6.09 -14.95 1.16
N ALA A 148 -6.22 -13.70 1.61
CA ALA A 148 -6.84 -13.38 2.90
C ALA A 148 -8.32 -13.81 2.96
N ILE A 149 -9.07 -13.66 1.88
CA ILE A 149 -10.45 -14.12 1.78
C ILE A 149 -10.51 -15.65 1.90
N LYS A 150 -9.66 -16.35 1.14
CA LYS A 150 -9.65 -17.80 1.09
C LYS A 150 -9.23 -18.43 2.41
N GLU A 151 -8.13 -17.97 3.00
CA GLU A 151 -7.50 -18.61 4.17
C GLU A 151 -8.10 -18.11 5.50
N PHE A 152 -8.53 -16.84 5.56
CA PHE A 152 -9.02 -16.23 6.81
C PHE A 152 -10.50 -15.84 6.75
N GLY A 153 -11.16 -16.01 5.59
CA GLY A 153 -12.57 -15.68 5.38
C GLY A 153 -12.85 -14.18 5.56
N VAL A 154 -11.92 -13.33 5.16
CA VAL A 154 -12.00 -11.87 5.35
C VAL A 154 -13.21 -11.27 4.63
N THR A 155 -13.98 -10.45 5.35
CA THR A 155 -15.15 -9.72 4.84
C THR A 155 -14.87 -8.24 4.61
N LYS A 156 -13.90 -7.67 5.35
CA LYS A 156 -13.47 -6.25 5.22
C LYS A 156 -11.97 -6.20 4.93
N MET A 157 -11.62 -5.56 3.83
CA MET A 157 -10.25 -5.41 3.37
C MET A 157 -9.83 -3.93 3.43
N ILE A 158 -8.74 -3.64 4.12
CA ILE A 158 -8.16 -2.29 4.18
C ILE A 158 -6.87 -2.28 3.39
N LEU A 159 -6.79 -1.43 2.37
CA LEU A 159 -5.57 -1.20 1.60
C LEU A 159 -4.82 0.00 2.19
N ASP A 160 -3.70 -0.28 2.81
CA ASP A 160 -2.77 0.75 3.26
C ASP A 160 -1.95 1.26 2.07
N ASP A 161 -1.98 2.57 1.85
CA ASP A 161 -1.42 3.25 0.68
C ASP A 161 -1.93 2.67 -0.65
N GLY A 162 -3.26 2.53 -0.74
CA GLY A 162 -3.93 1.82 -1.85
C GLY A 162 -4.23 2.66 -3.09
N PHE A 163 -4.10 4.00 -3.07
CA PHE A 163 -4.57 4.88 -4.15
C PHE A 163 -3.98 4.60 -5.51
N GLN A 164 -2.69 4.32 -5.58
CA GLN A 164 -2.02 4.05 -6.85
C GLN A 164 -2.32 2.65 -7.40
N HIS A 165 -2.96 1.76 -6.58
CA HIS A 165 -3.23 0.39 -6.97
C HIS A 165 -4.59 0.22 -7.65
N ARG A 166 -4.76 0.83 -8.83
CA ARG A 166 -6.00 0.81 -9.61
C ARG A 166 -6.44 -0.57 -10.14
N LYS A 167 -5.59 -1.61 -10.00
CA LYS A 167 -5.91 -2.99 -10.42
C LYS A 167 -7.00 -3.64 -9.57
N MET A 168 -7.27 -3.14 -8.37
CA MET A 168 -8.27 -3.67 -7.44
C MET A 168 -9.45 -2.71 -7.35
N ALA A 169 -10.66 -3.24 -7.46
CA ALA A 169 -11.87 -2.47 -7.21
C ALA A 169 -11.93 -2.08 -5.72
N ARG A 170 -12.46 -0.92 -5.46
CA ARG A 170 -12.57 -0.35 -4.10
C ARG A 170 -13.98 0.15 -3.91
N ASP A 171 -14.56 -0.17 -2.76
CA ASP A 171 -15.91 0.26 -2.40
C ASP A 171 -15.89 1.63 -1.71
N LEU A 172 -14.80 1.92 -0.97
CA LEU A 172 -14.59 3.20 -0.30
C LEU A 172 -13.15 3.69 -0.46
N ASN A 173 -12.97 4.99 -0.70
CA ASN A 173 -11.67 5.65 -0.67
C ASN A 173 -11.65 6.69 0.46
N VAL A 174 -10.67 6.59 1.35
CA VAL A 174 -10.41 7.54 2.43
C VAL A 174 -9.13 8.28 2.12
N VAL A 175 -9.23 9.59 1.93
CA VAL A 175 -8.10 10.47 1.61
C VAL A 175 -7.74 11.27 2.83
N LEU A 176 -6.48 11.18 3.26
CA LEU A 176 -5.94 12.04 4.30
C LEU A 176 -5.36 13.30 3.66
N VAL A 177 -5.71 14.44 4.24
CA VAL A 177 -5.25 15.76 3.80
C VAL A 177 -4.60 16.45 5.00
N ASP A 178 -3.43 17.07 4.78
CA ASP A 178 -2.70 17.87 5.78
C ASP A 178 -3.28 19.28 5.86
#